data_eb3f5164b3281245a1eabbc9be97c799
#
_entry.id   eb3f5164b3281245a1eabbc9be97c799
#
_cell.length_a   1.000
_cell.length_b   1.000
_cell.length_c   1.000
_cell.angle_alpha   90.00
_cell.angle_beta   90.00
_cell.angle_gamma   90.00
#
_symmetry.space_group_name_H-M   'P 1'
#
loop_
_entity.id
_entity.type
_entity.pdbx_description
1 polymer ?
#
loop_
_entity_poly.entity_id
_entity_poly.type
_entity_poly.pdbx_seq_one_letter_code
_entity_poly.pdbx_strand_id
1 'polypeptide(L)'
;VLLSQFGVQAHVVSKVPTHEIGQACINTLRRFGVHTEHIVRGGDRLGLLFMEHGASQRPTKVIYDRDPSSFRQIRPDECDWDSIFAGKDWFHFSGIVPALGNDVLDTLTIGIASAKRHGLKISCDCNYRGKLWSRELAGQVLTPLIEQVDVLICGKDDPTRIFGTQPEQEITDQAGFERMADTARKRFNLESIAMTFRDPISASRNGYSAILCHGGNAFRSRRYEIQIVDRVGTGDAFAGGLLFGLVSGFEPQRTIDFAVATACLKHSIPGDFNLISREEVEQLLAGDASGHVQR
;
A
#
# COMPACT_ATOMS: atom_id res chain seq x y z
N VAL A 1 -5.21 3.86 -9.12
CA VAL A 1 -6.33 3.24 -9.88
C VAL A 1 -7.54 3.06 -8.99
N LEU A 2 -7.48 2.22 -7.93
CA LEU A 2 -8.64 1.95 -7.06
C LEU A 2 -9.28 3.23 -6.51
N LEU A 3 -8.50 4.14 -5.96
CA LEU A 3 -9.00 5.42 -5.42
C LEU A 3 -9.73 6.25 -6.50
N SER A 4 -9.19 6.30 -7.73
CA SER A 4 -9.86 6.99 -8.84
C SER A 4 -11.21 6.34 -9.19
N GLN A 5 -11.29 5.00 -9.17
CA GLN A 5 -12.55 4.29 -9.41
C GLN A 5 -13.58 4.53 -8.31
N PHE A 6 -13.12 4.78 -7.08
CA PHE A 6 -13.99 5.16 -5.96
C PHE A 6 -14.32 6.67 -5.92
N GLY A 7 -13.94 7.42 -6.95
CA GLY A 7 -14.26 8.84 -7.11
C GLY A 7 -13.30 9.83 -6.42
N VAL A 8 -12.18 9.34 -5.89
CA VAL A 8 -11.13 10.19 -5.32
C VAL A 8 -10.21 10.69 -6.45
N GLN A 9 -9.85 11.98 -6.45
CA GLN A 9 -8.85 12.52 -7.36
C GLN A 9 -7.47 11.99 -6.99
N ALA A 10 -7.01 10.96 -7.70
CA ALA A 10 -5.73 10.32 -7.45
C ALA A 10 -4.68 10.76 -8.49
N HIS A 11 -3.58 11.31 -8.01
CA HIS A 11 -2.43 11.74 -8.79
C HIS A 11 -1.27 10.78 -8.57
N VAL A 12 -0.43 10.60 -9.58
CA VAL A 12 0.76 9.76 -9.47
C VAL A 12 2.01 10.56 -9.81
N VAL A 13 3.02 10.46 -8.94
CA VAL A 13 4.38 10.95 -9.19
C VAL A 13 5.24 9.75 -9.53
N SER A 14 5.86 9.77 -10.69
CA SER A 14 6.71 8.67 -11.18
C SER A 14 7.62 9.18 -12.29
N LYS A 15 8.47 8.27 -12.83
CA LYS A 15 9.27 8.54 -14.02
C LYS A 15 9.19 7.36 -14.98
N VAL A 16 8.92 7.65 -16.25
CA VAL A 16 8.81 6.65 -17.33
C VAL A 16 9.62 7.09 -18.55
N PRO A 17 10.05 6.15 -19.42
CA PRO A 17 10.83 6.50 -20.60
C PRO A 17 10.03 7.39 -21.57
N THR A 18 10.76 8.10 -22.44
CA THR A 18 10.18 9.06 -23.39
C THR A 18 9.48 8.40 -24.59
N HIS A 19 9.83 7.15 -24.91
CA HIS A 19 9.29 6.42 -26.05
C HIS A 19 7.87 5.85 -25.79
N GLU A 20 7.32 5.13 -26.76
CA GLU A 20 5.93 4.69 -26.82
C GLU A 20 5.53 3.75 -25.67
N ILE A 21 6.46 2.92 -25.16
CA ILE A 21 6.18 2.05 -24.02
C ILE A 21 5.92 2.89 -22.75
N GLY A 22 6.69 3.97 -22.54
CA GLY A 22 6.42 4.92 -21.46
C GLY A 22 5.08 5.64 -21.65
N GLN A 23 4.72 5.97 -22.89
CA GLN A 23 3.41 6.56 -23.21
C GLN A 23 2.28 5.56 -22.96
N ALA A 24 2.46 4.29 -23.30
CA ALA A 24 1.47 3.24 -23.03
C ALA A 24 1.22 3.07 -21.51
N CYS A 25 2.27 3.17 -20.68
CA CYS A 25 2.13 3.17 -19.22
C CYS A 25 1.24 4.33 -18.74
N ILE A 26 1.50 5.56 -19.21
CA ILE A 26 0.70 6.74 -18.88
C ILE A 26 -0.74 6.56 -19.34
N ASN A 27 -0.97 6.11 -20.59
CA ASN A 27 -2.31 5.89 -21.13
C ASN A 27 -3.09 4.85 -20.33
N THR A 28 -2.40 3.80 -19.83
CA THR A 28 -3.02 2.78 -18.98
C THR A 28 -3.52 3.38 -17.68
N LEU A 29 -2.76 4.25 -17.02
CA LEU A 29 -3.19 4.93 -15.80
C LEU A 29 -4.37 5.89 -16.08
N ARG A 30 -4.28 6.69 -17.16
CA ARG A 30 -5.35 7.61 -17.59
C ARG A 30 -6.65 6.90 -17.90
N ARG A 31 -6.60 5.71 -18.49
CA ARG A 31 -7.78 4.87 -18.75
C ARG A 31 -8.62 4.63 -17.51
N PHE A 32 -7.97 4.57 -16.33
CA PHE A 32 -8.61 4.37 -15.04
C PHE A 32 -8.83 5.67 -14.26
N GLY A 33 -8.73 6.83 -14.90
CA GLY A 33 -9.00 8.13 -14.28
C GLY A 33 -7.90 8.63 -13.35
N VAL A 34 -6.68 8.06 -13.42
CA VAL A 34 -5.53 8.56 -12.64
C VAL A 34 -4.94 9.79 -13.31
N HIS A 35 -4.72 10.84 -12.54
CA HIS A 35 -4.02 12.04 -12.97
C HIS A 35 -2.52 11.75 -13.14
N THR A 36 -1.97 12.06 -14.31
CA THR A 36 -0.61 11.67 -14.72
C THR A 36 0.30 12.83 -15.10
N GLU A 37 -0.12 14.06 -14.83
CA GLU A 37 0.60 15.29 -15.14
C GLU A 37 1.95 15.41 -14.44
N HIS A 38 2.12 14.71 -13.31
CA HIS A 38 3.35 14.70 -12.52
C HIS A 38 4.25 13.49 -12.82
N ILE A 39 4.01 12.78 -13.93
CA ILE A 39 4.93 11.74 -14.40
C ILE A 39 6.03 12.36 -15.23
N VAL A 40 7.25 12.28 -14.71
CA VAL A 40 8.47 12.74 -15.39
C VAL A 40 8.78 11.81 -16.58
N ARG A 41 9.27 12.39 -17.67
CA ARG A 41 9.69 11.65 -18.87
C ARG A 41 11.21 11.60 -18.93
N GLY A 42 11.79 10.40 -19.00
CA GLY A 42 13.22 10.20 -19.09
C GLY A 42 13.66 8.78 -18.75
N GLY A 43 14.94 8.48 -18.96
CA GLY A 43 15.46 7.12 -18.85
C GLY A 43 15.04 6.24 -20.04
N ASP A 44 15.51 4.99 -20.05
CA ASP A 44 15.46 4.14 -21.24
C ASP A 44 14.39 3.02 -21.14
N ARG A 45 13.93 2.66 -19.94
CA ARG A 45 13.01 1.51 -19.79
C ARG A 45 12.11 1.59 -18.58
N LEU A 46 10.96 0.91 -18.66
CA LEU A 46 10.13 0.59 -17.50
C LEU A 46 10.76 -0.54 -16.68
N GLY A 47 10.55 -0.51 -15.37
CA GLY A 47 10.77 -1.69 -14.54
C GLY A 47 9.69 -2.74 -14.83
N LEU A 48 10.09 -4.01 -14.93
CA LEU A 48 9.20 -5.12 -15.21
C LEU A 48 9.11 -6.08 -14.02
N LEU A 49 7.98 -6.73 -13.92
CA LEU A 49 7.72 -7.83 -12.99
C LEU A 49 7.17 -9.01 -13.80
N PHE A 50 7.81 -10.16 -13.65
CA PHE A 50 7.32 -11.41 -14.20
C PHE A 50 6.84 -12.31 -13.07
N MET A 51 5.65 -12.85 -13.22
CA MET A 51 5.08 -13.72 -12.21
C MET A 51 4.60 -15.04 -12.82
N GLU A 52 5.05 -16.13 -12.21
CA GLU A 52 4.54 -17.47 -12.43
C GLU A 52 3.57 -17.80 -11.31
N HIS A 53 2.29 -17.94 -11.63
CA HIS A 53 1.27 -18.26 -10.63
C HIS A 53 1.46 -19.65 -10.07
N GLY A 54 1.47 -19.75 -8.75
CA GLY A 54 1.42 -21.02 -8.03
C GLY A 54 -0.02 -21.48 -7.84
N ALA A 55 -0.17 -22.77 -7.57
CA ALA A 55 -1.45 -23.37 -7.21
C ALA A 55 -1.24 -24.52 -6.23
N SER A 56 -2.17 -24.72 -5.30
CA SER A 56 -2.12 -25.77 -4.29
C SER A 56 -0.81 -25.73 -3.47
N GLN A 57 0.09 -26.69 -3.64
CA GLN A 57 1.39 -26.77 -2.95
C GLN A 57 2.52 -26.05 -3.70
N ARG A 58 2.31 -25.69 -4.96
CA ARG A 58 3.33 -25.01 -5.77
C ARG A 58 3.32 -23.50 -5.50
N PRO A 59 4.43 -22.94 -5.02
CA PRO A 59 4.48 -21.51 -4.69
C PRO A 59 4.47 -20.64 -5.94
N THR A 60 3.93 -19.42 -5.81
CA THR A 60 4.08 -18.34 -6.81
C THR A 60 5.53 -17.88 -6.84
N LYS A 61 6.10 -17.73 -8.03
CA LYS A 61 7.44 -17.18 -8.24
C LYS A 61 7.35 -15.80 -8.87
N VAL A 62 8.17 -14.87 -8.36
CA VAL A 62 8.25 -13.50 -8.86
C VAL A 62 9.69 -13.18 -9.22
N ILE A 63 9.88 -12.68 -10.44
CA ILE A 63 11.14 -12.13 -10.95
C ILE A 63 10.94 -10.63 -11.16
N TYR A 64 11.81 -9.84 -10.55
CA TYR A 64 11.85 -8.39 -10.73
C TYR A 64 12.99 -8.05 -11.70
N ASP A 65 12.65 -7.38 -12.79
CA ASP A 65 13.59 -6.78 -13.74
C ASP A 65 13.43 -5.26 -13.69
N ARG A 66 14.03 -4.65 -12.65
CA ARG A 66 13.86 -3.24 -12.32
C ARG A 66 15.08 -2.37 -12.57
N ASP A 67 16.23 -2.96 -12.89
CA ASP A 67 17.50 -2.26 -13.01
C ASP A 67 18.06 -2.30 -14.43
N PRO A 68 18.41 -1.14 -15.00
CA PRO A 68 18.07 0.23 -14.59
C PRO A 68 16.69 0.64 -15.13
N SER A 69 15.73 0.96 -14.27
CA SER A 69 14.44 1.52 -14.72
C SER A 69 14.43 3.04 -14.65
N SER A 70 13.58 3.69 -15.45
CA SER A 70 13.42 5.14 -15.45
C SER A 70 13.09 5.67 -14.05
N PHE A 71 12.21 4.98 -13.29
CA PHE A 71 11.86 5.40 -11.94
C PHE A 71 13.04 5.38 -10.98
N ARG A 72 13.98 4.42 -11.09
CA ARG A 72 15.20 4.40 -10.28
C ARG A 72 16.16 5.55 -10.58
N GLN A 73 15.96 6.24 -11.69
CA GLN A 73 16.74 7.38 -12.14
C GLN A 73 16.03 8.72 -11.88
N ILE A 74 14.95 8.73 -11.08
CA ILE A 74 14.30 9.97 -10.68
C ILE A 74 15.22 10.76 -9.74
N ARG A 75 15.30 12.07 -9.95
CA ARG A 75 16.13 12.95 -9.15
C ARG A 75 15.28 14.02 -8.46
N PRO A 76 15.79 14.55 -7.34
CA PRO A 76 15.09 15.60 -6.58
C PRO A 76 14.69 16.82 -7.41
N ASP A 77 15.53 17.24 -8.35
CA ASP A 77 15.34 18.43 -9.20
C ASP A 77 14.29 18.22 -10.31
N GLU A 78 13.81 16.98 -10.51
CA GLU A 78 12.79 16.66 -11.50
C GLU A 78 11.36 16.77 -10.98
N CYS A 79 11.16 16.96 -9.67
CA CYS A 79 9.84 17.04 -9.03
C CYS A 79 9.62 18.42 -8.40
N ASP A 80 8.73 19.20 -8.96
CA ASP A 80 8.24 20.45 -8.33
C ASP A 80 7.16 20.10 -7.30
N TRP A 81 7.62 19.72 -6.10
CA TRP A 81 6.74 19.25 -5.03
C TRP A 81 5.73 20.31 -4.57
N ASP A 82 6.08 21.57 -4.62
CA ASP A 82 5.15 22.64 -4.21
C ASP A 82 3.99 22.77 -5.21
N SER A 83 4.26 22.64 -6.51
CA SER A 83 3.22 22.56 -7.53
C SER A 83 2.41 21.25 -7.44
N ILE A 84 3.09 20.11 -7.17
CA ILE A 84 2.46 18.79 -7.04
C ILE A 84 1.45 18.79 -5.88
N PHE A 85 1.78 19.40 -4.74
CA PHE A 85 0.94 19.37 -3.54
C PHE A 85 -0.07 20.49 -3.42
N ALA A 86 -0.01 21.50 -4.30
CA ALA A 86 -0.98 22.57 -4.29
C ALA A 86 -2.42 22.03 -4.41
N GLY A 87 -3.26 22.33 -3.40
CA GLY A 87 -4.65 21.89 -3.34
C GLY A 87 -4.86 20.39 -3.17
N LYS A 88 -3.87 19.68 -2.64
CA LYS A 88 -3.99 18.26 -2.26
C LYS A 88 -4.14 18.12 -0.75
N ASP A 89 -4.76 17.01 -0.33
CA ASP A 89 -5.04 16.72 1.08
C ASP A 89 -4.17 15.60 1.64
N TRP A 90 -3.64 14.73 0.75
CA TRP A 90 -2.99 13.48 1.18
C TRP A 90 -1.82 13.09 0.29
N PHE A 91 -0.72 12.68 0.91
CA PHE A 91 0.42 12.06 0.25
C PHE A 91 0.60 10.62 0.73
N HIS A 92 0.68 9.68 -0.19
CA HIS A 92 0.95 8.27 0.12
C HIS A 92 2.21 7.79 -0.60
N PHE A 93 3.06 7.05 0.12
CA PHE A 93 4.21 6.39 -0.47
C PHE A 93 4.37 4.95 0.04
N SER A 94 5.07 4.14 -0.74
CA SER A 94 5.45 2.77 -0.39
C SER A 94 6.88 2.71 0.12
N GLY A 95 7.14 1.88 1.13
CA GLY A 95 8.48 1.57 1.62
C GLY A 95 9.38 0.86 0.61
N ILE A 96 8.85 0.47 -0.57
CA ILE A 96 9.67 0.04 -1.70
C ILE A 96 10.48 1.21 -2.27
N VAL A 97 9.90 2.42 -2.29
CA VAL A 97 10.47 3.60 -2.96
C VAL A 97 11.88 3.91 -2.46
N PRO A 98 12.14 4.08 -1.17
CA PRO A 98 13.48 4.41 -0.67
C PRO A 98 14.51 3.28 -0.86
N ALA A 99 14.06 2.04 -1.12
CA ALA A 99 14.94 0.90 -1.40
C ALA A 99 15.51 0.88 -2.83
N LEU A 100 15.04 1.79 -3.71
CA LEU A 100 15.39 1.76 -5.13
C LEU A 100 16.66 2.56 -5.48
N GLY A 101 17.20 3.35 -4.57
CA GLY A 101 18.43 4.11 -4.75
C GLY A 101 18.45 5.42 -3.98
N ASN A 102 19.64 6.04 -3.85
CA ASN A 102 19.82 7.26 -3.06
C ASN A 102 19.04 8.44 -3.65
N ASP A 103 19.11 8.67 -4.96
CA ASP A 103 18.36 9.76 -5.60
C ASP A 103 16.86 9.63 -5.40
N VAL A 104 16.34 8.37 -5.42
CA VAL A 104 14.92 8.08 -5.14
C VAL A 104 14.58 8.36 -3.69
N LEU A 105 15.45 7.98 -2.74
CA LEU A 105 15.30 8.28 -1.32
C LEU A 105 15.32 9.80 -1.07
N ASP A 106 16.25 10.52 -1.67
CA ASP A 106 16.37 11.97 -1.54
C ASP A 106 15.13 12.67 -2.12
N THR A 107 14.67 12.23 -3.30
CA THR A 107 13.43 12.72 -3.93
C THR A 107 12.23 12.53 -3.02
N LEU A 108 12.07 11.33 -2.42
CA LEU A 108 11.00 11.04 -1.48
C LEU A 108 11.10 11.89 -0.21
N THR A 109 12.31 12.04 0.35
CA THR A 109 12.54 12.82 1.58
C THR A 109 12.16 14.27 1.40
N ILE A 110 12.52 14.88 0.26
CA ILE A 110 12.12 16.25 -0.10
C ILE A 110 10.60 16.32 -0.29
N GLY A 111 9.99 15.30 -0.94
CA GLY A 111 8.54 15.22 -1.09
C GLY A 111 7.81 15.17 0.25
N ILE A 112 8.25 14.35 1.21
CA ILE A 112 7.69 14.28 2.57
C ILE A 112 7.79 15.65 3.26
N ALA A 113 8.95 16.29 3.21
CA ALA A 113 9.14 17.60 3.81
C ALA A 113 8.24 18.68 3.19
N SER A 114 8.05 18.64 1.86
CA SER A 114 7.13 19.55 1.17
C SER A 114 5.67 19.23 1.53
N ALA A 115 5.25 17.96 1.55
CA ALA A 115 3.91 17.58 1.96
C ALA A 115 3.55 18.11 3.36
N LYS A 116 4.50 18.04 4.30
CA LYS A 116 4.32 18.63 5.64
C LYS A 116 4.17 20.16 5.61
N ARG A 117 4.98 20.87 4.82
CA ARG A 117 4.83 22.33 4.67
C ARG A 117 3.47 22.73 4.12
N HIS A 118 2.91 21.90 3.23
CA HIS A 118 1.58 22.10 2.65
C HIS A 118 0.44 21.59 3.55
N GLY A 119 0.75 21.01 4.71
CA GLY A 119 -0.25 20.51 5.67
C GLY A 119 -0.97 19.23 5.22
N LEU A 120 -0.41 18.47 4.30
CA LEU A 120 -0.98 17.21 3.85
C LEU A 120 -0.91 16.16 4.95
N LYS A 121 -1.91 15.28 4.99
CA LYS A 121 -1.79 14.00 5.68
C LYS A 121 -0.84 13.08 4.92
N ILE A 122 0.02 12.37 5.63
CA ILE A 122 1.02 11.50 5.01
C ILE A 122 0.80 10.05 5.46
N SER A 123 0.81 9.13 4.52
CA SER A 123 0.73 7.69 4.82
C SER A 123 1.83 6.89 4.14
N CYS A 124 2.23 5.80 4.79
CA CYS A 124 3.21 4.86 4.27
C CYS A 124 2.69 3.43 4.37
N ASP A 125 2.79 2.66 3.28
CA ASP A 125 2.78 1.19 3.35
C ASP A 125 4.23 0.72 3.48
N CYS A 126 4.58 0.10 4.61
CA CYS A 126 5.92 -0.44 4.88
C CYS A 126 6.43 -1.34 3.74
N ASN A 127 5.58 -2.18 3.21
CA ASN A 127 5.73 -2.97 1.99
C ASN A 127 7.14 -3.61 1.84
N TYR A 128 7.68 -4.13 2.93
CA TYR A 128 9.04 -4.69 2.99
C TYR A 128 9.27 -5.77 1.94
N ARG A 129 10.41 -5.70 1.29
CA ARG A 129 10.86 -6.67 0.26
C ARG A 129 12.29 -7.12 0.52
N GLY A 130 12.45 -8.32 1.10
CA GLY A 130 13.77 -8.87 1.42
C GLY A 130 14.70 -9.10 0.21
N LYS A 131 14.19 -9.01 -1.03
CA LYS A 131 15.01 -9.02 -2.26
C LYS A 131 15.64 -7.66 -2.59
N LEU A 132 15.20 -6.58 -1.96
CA LEU A 132 15.73 -5.23 -2.19
C LEU A 132 16.78 -4.85 -1.13
N TRP A 133 16.54 -5.19 0.12
CA TRP A 133 17.39 -4.81 1.25
C TRP A 133 17.22 -5.74 2.45
N SER A 134 18.18 -5.71 3.38
CA SER A 134 18.06 -6.41 4.65
C SER A 134 17.06 -5.69 5.58
N ARG A 135 16.61 -6.37 6.62
CA ARG A 135 15.69 -5.77 7.61
C ARG A 135 16.36 -4.65 8.40
N GLU A 136 17.64 -4.80 8.69
CA GLU A 136 18.46 -3.81 9.41
C GLU A 136 18.54 -2.52 8.59
N LEU A 137 18.87 -2.63 7.31
CA LEU A 137 18.91 -1.47 6.42
C LEU A 137 17.52 -0.85 6.22
N ALA A 138 16.48 -1.69 6.06
CA ALA A 138 15.11 -1.22 5.98
C ALA A 138 14.72 -0.42 7.25
N GLY A 139 15.06 -0.93 8.43
CA GLY A 139 14.82 -0.24 9.70
C GLY A 139 15.56 1.09 9.80
N GLN A 140 16.83 1.13 9.40
CA GLN A 140 17.64 2.36 9.42
C GLN A 140 17.07 3.44 8.49
N VAL A 141 16.62 3.07 7.30
CA VAL A 141 16.13 4.01 6.29
C VAL A 141 14.66 4.39 6.52
N LEU A 142 13.81 3.42 6.86
CA LEU A 142 12.37 3.68 7.03
C LEU A 142 12.05 4.40 8.34
N THR A 143 12.77 4.14 9.44
CA THR A 143 12.46 4.76 10.74
C THR A 143 12.32 6.27 10.65
N PRO A 144 13.32 7.05 10.15
CA PRO A 144 13.20 8.50 10.05
C PRO A 144 12.09 8.97 9.10
N LEU A 145 11.70 8.18 8.11
CA LEU A 145 10.58 8.48 7.24
C LEU A 145 9.24 8.24 7.94
N ILE A 146 9.12 7.15 8.71
CA ILE A 146 7.91 6.80 9.46
C ILE A 146 7.63 7.80 10.58
N GLU A 147 8.63 8.40 11.19
CA GLU A 147 8.47 9.50 12.15
C GLU A 147 7.82 10.76 11.55
N GLN A 148 7.71 10.80 10.22
CA GLN A 148 7.12 11.92 9.49
C GLN A 148 5.70 11.65 8.99
N VAL A 149 5.16 10.43 9.15
CA VAL A 149 3.84 10.07 8.63
C VAL A 149 2.75 10.11 9.69
N ASP A 150 1.50 10.26 9.28
CA ASP A 150 0.32 10.19 10.13
C ASP A 150 -0.24 8.77 10.22
N VAL A 151 -0.14 8.00 9.11
CA VAL A 151 -0.73 6.66 9.00
C VAL A 151 0.30 5.66 8.48
N LEU A 152 0.53 4.59 9.24
CA LEU A 152 1.39 3.47 8.84
C LEU A 152 0.54 2.25 8.50
N ILE A 153 0.84 1.63 7.35
CA ILE A 153 0.32 0.32 6.97
C ILE A 153 1.48 -0.67 7.00
N CYS A 154 1.31 -1.81 7.65
CA CYS A 154 2.37 -2.81 7.79
C CYS A 154 1.83 -4.23 7.92
N GLY A 155 2.69 -5.22 7.79
CA GLY A 155 2.43 -6.59 8.18
C GLY A 155 2.58 -6.79 9.69
N LYS A 156 1.98 -7.82 10.24
CA LYS A 156 1.99 -8.11 11.68
C LYS A 156 3.39 -8.21 12.31
N ASP A 157 4.38 -8.59 11.52
CA ASP A 157 5.75 -8.81 12.00
C ASP A 157 6.66 -7.57 11.83
N ASP A 158 6.24 -6.58 11.03
CA ASP A 158 7.08 -5.44 10.66
C ASP A 158 7.47 -4.56 11.85
N PRO A 159 6.57 -4.26 12.81
CA PRO A 159 6.94 -3.45 13.98
C PRO A 159 8.11 -4.03 14.75
N THR A 160 8.14 -5.35 14.94
CA THR A 160 9.22 -6.03 15.64
C THR A 160 10.45 -6.23 14.75
N ARG A 161 10.25 -6.76 13.53
CA ARG A 161 11.36 -7.24 12.70
C ARG A 161 12.08 -6.15 11.93
N ILE A 162 11.43 -5.03 11.66
CA ILE A 162 12.00 -3.90 10.91
C ILE A 162 12.32 -2.75 11.84
N PHE A 163 11.34 -2.37 12.67
CA PHE A 163 11.47 -1.19 13.51
C PHE A 163 12.02 -1.50 14.93
N GLY A 164 12.24 -2.78 15.26
CA GLY A 164 12.75 -3.17 16.58
C GLY A 164 11.83 -2.77 17.73
N THR A 165 10.52 -2.59 17.48
CA THR A 165 9.54 -2.35 18.53
C THR A 165 9.38 -3.63 19.34
N GLN A 166 9.72 -3.58 20.64
CA GLN A 166 9.61 -4.75 21.50
C GLN A 166 8.19 -4.85 22.07
N PRO A 167 7.56 -6.03 22.05
CA PRO A 167 6.32 -6.25 22.76
C PRO A 167 6.59 -6.24 24.28
N GLU A 168 5.68 -5.66 25.06
CA GLU A 168 5.76 -5.70 26.52
C GLU A 168 5.63 -7.13 27.07
N GLN A 169 4.95 -7.99 26.35
CA GLN A 169 4.73 -9.41 26.66
C GLN A 169 4.79 -10.24 25.38
N GLU A 170 5.02 -11.54 25.50
CA GLU A 170 4.95 -12.46 24.36
C GLU A 170 3.59 -12.36 23.63
N ILE A 171 3.64 -12.24 22.31
CA ILE A 171 2.43 -12.15 21.48
C ILE A 171 1.92 -13.57 21.22
N THR A 172 0.93 -13.99 21.99
CA THR A 172 0.30 -15.31 21.87
C THR A 172 -1.10 -15.26 21.24
N ASP A 173 -1.69 -14.06 21.20
CA ASP A 173 -3.06 -13.85 20.77
C ASP A 173 -3.23 -12.53 20.00
N GLN A 174 -4.43 -12.29 19.52
CA GLN A 174 -4.77 -11.07 18.79
C GLN A 174 -4.65 -9.81 19.64
N ALA A 175 -4.94 -9.89 20.94
CA ALA A 175 -4.80 -8.76 21.85
C ALA A 175 -3.32 -8.34 22.01
N GLY A 176 -2.39 -9.28 21.91
CA GLY A 176 -0.95 -9.00 21.86
C GLY A 176 -0.56 -8.18 20.63
N PHE A 177 -1.13 -8.49 19.47
CA PHE A 177 -0.90 -7.68 18.25
C PHE A 177 -1.50 -6.27 18.36
N GLU A 178 -2.64 -6.10 19.02
CA GLU A 178 -3.23 -4.78 19.26
C GLU A 178 -2.35 -3.92 20.17
N ARG A 179 -1.85 -4.51 21.27
CA ARG A 179 -0.87 -3.83 22.13
C ARG A 179 0.40 -3.46 21.38
N MET A 180 0.91 -4.36 20.53
CA MET A 180 2.07 -4.09 19.68
C MET A 180 1.80 -2.94 18.70
N ALA A 181 0.64 -2.93 18.05
CA ALA A 181 0.24 -1.86 17.15
C ALA A 181 0.18 -0.51 17.88
N ASP A 182 -0.44 -0.46 19.07
CA ASP A 182 -0.52 0.79 19.85
C ASP A 182 0.85 1.23 20.38
N THR A 183 1.72 0.28 20.76
CA THR A 183 3.13 0.57 21.13
C THR A 183 3.89 1.20 19.95
N ALA A 184 3.77 0.63 18.75
CA ALA A 184 4.38 1.19 17.55
C ALA A 184 3.79 2.56 17.20
N ARG A 185 2.46 2.70 17.28
CA ARG A 185 1.75 3.97 17.04
C ARG A 185 2.26 5.08 17.96
N LYS A 186 2.39 4.80 19.26
CA LYS A 186 2.93 5.76 20.25
C LYS A 186 4.38 6.09 19.97
N ARG A 187 5.20 5.09 19.68
CA ARG A 187 6.63 5.26 19.41
C ARG A 187 6.89 6.24 18.27
N PHE A 188 6.12 6.12 17.18
CA PHE A 188 6.26 6.95 15.99
C PHE A 188 5.31 8.15 15.95
N ASN A 189 4.55 8.38 17.02
CA ASN A 189 3.55 9.45 17.10
C ASN A 189 2.55 9.44 15.94
N LEU A 190 2.11 8.25 15.53
CA LEU A 190 1.16 8.09 14.44
C LEU A 190 -0.27 8.39 14.91
N GLU A 191 -1.08 8.96 14.02
CA GLU A 191 -2.53 9.02 14.21
C GLU A 191 -3.14 7.61 14.16
N SER A 192 -2.70 6.82 13.17
CA SER A 192 -3.18 5.45 12.97
C SER A 192 -2.08 4.50 12.51
N ILE A 193 -2.23 3.24 12.91
CA ILE A 193 -1.48 2.12 12.35
C ILE A 193 -2.44 0.99 11.98
N ALA A 194 -2.34 0.50 10.74
CA ALA A 194 -3.07 -0.66 10.27
C ALA A 194 -2.13 -1.85 10.06
N MET A 195 -2.45 -2.98 10.67
CA MET A 195 -1.67 -4.21 10.56
C MET A 195 -2.48 -5.31 9.88
N THR A 196 -1.91 -5.90 8.83
CA THR A 196 -2.55 -7.00 8.09
C THR A 196 -2.09 -8.35 8.57
N PHE A 197 -3.03 -9.29 8.61
CA PHE A 197 -2.81 -10.69 8.96
C PHE A 197 -3.13 -11.57 7.75
N ARG A 198 -2.18 -12.42 7.41
CA ARG A 198 -2.33 -13.42 6.35
C ARG A 198 -2.05 -14.78 6.96
N ASP A 199 -3.03 -15.66 6.88
CA ASP A 199 -2.94 -17.04 7.36
C ASP A 199 -2.86 -17.96 6.13
N PRO A 200 -1.67 -18.27 5.61
CA PRO A 200 -1.53 -19.08 4.41
C PRO A 200 -1.95 -20.52 4.69
N ILE A 201 -2.99 -20.99 4.01
CA ILE A 201 -3.46 -22.37 4.06
C ILE A 201 -2.81 -23.17 2.92
N SER A 202 -2.76 -22.58 1.73
CA SER A 202 -2.07 -23.10 0.55
C SER A 202 -1.74 -21.95 -0.42
N ALA A 203 -1.12 -22.26 -1.57
CA ALA A 203 -0.92 -21.25 -2.61
C ALA A 203 -2.25 -20.68 -3.15
N SER A 204 -3.36 -21.45 -3.04
CA SER A 204 -4.67 -21.09 -3.55
C SER A 204 -5.68 -20.67 -2.47
N ARG A 205 -5.36 -20.80 -1.17
CA ARG A 205 -6.27 -20.47 -0.06
C ARG A 205 -5.55 -19.71 1.03
N ASN A 206 -6.20 -18.66 1.52
CA ASN A 206 -5.64 -17.78 2.56
C ASN A 206 -6.73 -17.26 3.49
N GLY A 207 -6.42 -17.14 4.78
CA GLY A 207 -7.18 -16.29 5.69
C GLY A 207 -6.66 -14.85 5.61
N TYR A 208 -7.53 -13.85 5.63
CA TYR A 208 -7.16 -12.44 5.60
C TYR A 208 -8.00 -11.62 6.57
N SER A 209 -7.33 -10.82 7.38
CA SER A 209 -7.92 -9.88 8.32
C SER A 209 -6.93 -8.76 8.62
N ALA A 210 -7.37 -7.74 9.37
CA ALA A 210 -6.52 -6.66 9.81
C ALA A 210 -7.00 -6.06 11.13
N ILE A 211 -6.12 -5.29 11.78
CA ILE A 211 -6.46 -4.39 12.87
C ILE A 211 -6.10 -2.95 12.47
N LEU A 212 -6.85 -2.01 12.99
CA LEU A 212 -6.56 -0.58 12.92
C LEU A 212 -6.48 -0.05 14.35
N CYS A 213 -5.33 0.47 14.76
CA CYS A 213 -5.23 1.26 15.98
C CYS A 213 -5.33 2.74 15.60
N HIS A 214 -6.37 3.41 16.11
CA HIS A 214 -6.65 4.82 15.87
C HIS A 214 -7.09 5.49 17.19
N GLY A 215 -6.50 6.65 17.52
CA GLY A 215 -6.85 7.38 18.74
C GLY A 215 -6.67 6.57 20.04
N GLY A 216 -5.80 5.55 20.04
CA GLY A 216 -5.57 4.67 21.20
C GLY A 216 -6.54 3.50 21.32
N ASN A 217 -7.51 3.37 20.42
CA ASN A 217 -8.43 2.23 20.35
C ASN A 217 -8.04 1.28 19.21
N ALA A 218 -8.29 -0.01 19.41
CA ALA A 218 -8.08 -1.04 18.41
C ALA A 218 -9.41 -1.50 17.81
N PHE A 219 -9.46 -1.55 16.48
CA PHE A 219 -10.60 -1.97 15.69
C PHE A 219 -10.20 -3.19 14.86
N ARG A 220 -10.98 -4.26 14.95
CA ARG A 220 -10.73 -5.53 14.26
C ARG A 220 -11.65 -5.68 13.07
N SER A 221 -11.09 -6.03 11.92
CA SER A 221 -11.93 -6.40 10.78
C SER A 221 -12.52 -7.80 10.95
N ARG A 222 -13.54 -8.09 10.13
CA ARG A 222 -13.91 -9.48 9.85
C ARG A 222 -12.72 -10.24 9.26
N ARG A 223 -12.67 -11.55 9.49
CA ARG A 223 -11.74 -12.46 8.82
C ARG A 223 -12.44 -13.14 7.65
N TYR A 224 -11.83 -13.02 6.47
CA TYR A 224 -12.30 -13.70 5.27
C TYR A 224 -11.42 -14.91 4.97
N GLU A 225 -12.03 -16.00 4.57
CA GLU A 225 -11.33 -17.13 3.96
C GLU A 225 -11.45 -16.98 2.44
N ILE A 226 -10.31 -16.92 1.76
CA ILE A 226 -10.21 -16.48 0.38
C ILE A 226 -9.69 -17.62 -0.47
N GLN A 227 -10.39 -17.92 -1.56
CA GLN A 227 -9.84 -18.69 -2.67
C GLN A 227 -9.15 -17.74 -3.64
N ILE A 228 -7.84 -17.91 -3.81
CA ILE A 228 -6.99 -16.99 -4.54
C ILE A 228 -7.02 -17.33 -6.03
N VAL A 229 -7.45 -16.38 -6.85
CA VAL A 229 -7.24 -16.37 -8.30
C VAL A 229 -5.92 -15.65 -8.60
N ASP A 230 -5.72 -14.48 -8.01
CA ASP A 230 -4.47 -13.73 -8.08
C ASP A 230 -4.23 -12.98 -6.76
N ARG A 231 -2.97 -12.90 -6.33
CA ARG A 231 -2.59 -12.18 -5.11
C ARG A 231 -1.83 -10.89 -5.35
N VAL A 232 -1.52 -10.57 -6.61
CA VAL A 232 -0.81 -9.32 -6.96
C VAL A 232 -1.70 -8.13 -6.64
N GLY A 233 -1.12 -7.07 -6.08
CA GLY A 233 -1.85 -5.85 -5.75
C GLY A 233 -2.83 -5.95 -4.57
N THR A 234 -2.90 -7.10 -3.84
CA THR A 234 -3.82 -7.22 -2.69
C THR A 234 -3.42 -6.34 -1.51
N GLY A 235 -2.11 -6.09 -1.30
CA GLY A 235 -1.63 -5.10 -0.32
C GLY A 235 -2.04 -3.69 -0.72
N ASP A 236 -1.83 -3.35 -1.99
CA ASP A 236 -2.20 -2.05 -2.54
C ASP A 236 -3.73 -1.84 -2.53
N ALA A 237 -4.51 -2.91 -2.73
CA ALA A 237 -5.96 -2.88 -2.58
C ALA A 237 -6.39 -2.61 -1.13
N PHE A 238 -5.73 -3.25 -0.15
CA PHE A 238 -5.95 -2.95 1.26
C PHE A 238 -5.61 -1.49 1.59
N ALA A 239 -4.43 -1.03 1.17
CA ALA A 239 -4.01 0.35 1.37
C ALA A 239 -4.98 1.35 0.72
N GLY A 240 -5.40 1.09 -0.52
CA GLY A 240 -6.38 1.92 -1.22
C GLY A 240 -7.75 1.95 -0.52
N GLY A 241 -8.24 0.81 -0.03
CA GLY A 241 -9.49 0.74 0.73
C GLY A 241 -9.41 1.46 2.08
N LEU A 242 -8.28 1.32 2.79
CA LEU A 242 -8.03 2.04 4.05
C LEU A 242 -8.00 3.56 3.83
N LEU A 243 -7.21 4.00 2.83
CA LEU A 243 -7.10 5.43 2.49
C LEU A 243 -8.44 6.00 2.05
N PHE A 244 -9.22 5.24 1.27
CA PHE A 244 -10.56 5.66 0.88
C PHE A 244 -11.46 5.89 2.10
N GLY A 245 -11.47 4.97 3.06
CA GLY A 245 -12.24 5.13 4.29
C GLY A 245 -11.80 6.35 5.11
N LEU A 246 -10.49 6.56 5.28
CA LEU A 246 -9.94 7.71 6.01
C LEU A 246 -10.26 9.04 5.33
N VAL A 247 -10.05 9.14 4.02
CA VAL A 247 -10.34 10.37 3.23
C VAL A 247 -11.84 10.66 3.19
N SER A 248 -12.69 9.61 3.18
CA SER A 248 -14.15 9.75 3.21
C SER A 248 -14.73 10.00 4.59
N GLY A 249 -13.91 10.05 5.65
CA GLY A 249 -14.36 10.26 7.02
C GLY A 249 -15.17 9.10 7.59
N PHE A 250 -14.90 7.87 7.18
CA PHE A 250 -15.56 6.70 7.78
C PHE A 250 -15.12 6.52 9.23
N GLU A 251 -16.04 6.03 10.06
CA GLU A 251 -15.68 5.57 11.40
C GLU A 251 -14.59 4.49 11.33
N PRO A 252 -13.67 4.42 12.32
CA PRO A 252 -12.50 3.52 12.26
C PRO A 252 -12.85 2.05 12.04
N GLN A 253 -13.93 1.55 12.66
CA GLN A 253 -14.38 0.17 12.44
C GLN A 253 -14.81 -0.06 11.00
N ARG A 254 -15.59 0.85 10.43
CA ARG A 254 -16.01 0.76 9.02
C ARG A 254 -14.81 0.88 8.08
N THR A 255 -13.85 1.74 8.40
CA THR A 255 -12.62 1.92 7.61
C THR A 255 -11.84 0.61 7.48
N ILE A 256 -11.61 -0.10 8.59
CA ILE A 256 -10.84 -1.34 8.55
C ILE A 256 -11.62 -2.48 7.89
N ASP A 257 -12.92 -2.58 8.12
CA ASP A 257 -13.78 -3.57 7.47
C ASP A 257 -13.82 -3.35 5.95
N PHE A 258 -13.94 -2.11 5.49
CA PHE A 258 -13.92 -1.73 4.08
C PHE A 258 -12.57 -2.06 3.43
N ALA A 259 -11.45 -1.76 4.10
CA ALA A 259 -10.11 -2.07 3.60
C ALA A 259 -9.89 -3.57 3.40
N VAL A 260 -10.32 -4.39 4.36
CA VAL A 260 -10.18 -5.86 4.28
C VAL A 260 -11.12 -6.44 3.23
N ALA A 261 -12.36 -5.99 3.12
CA ALA A 261 -13.30 -6.41 2.09
C ALA A 261 -12.76 -6.08 0.67
N THR A 262 -12.18 -4.88 0.50
CA THR A 262 -11.53 -4.44 -0.74
C THR A 262 -10.38 -5.38 -1.13
N ALA A 263 -9.51 -5.72 -0.18
CA ALA A 263 -8.41 -6.66 -0.42
C ALA A 263 -8.91 -8.09 -0.67
N CYS A 264 -9.98 -8.51 -0.01
CA CYS A 264 -10.62 -9.80 -0.23
C CYS A 264 -11.09 -9.94 -1.68
N LEU A 265 -11.86 -9.00 -2.19
CA LEU A 265 -12.37 -8.99 -3.56
C LEU A 265 -11.24 -8.93 -4.59
N LYS A 266 -10.16 -8.20 -4.32
CA LYS A 266 -8.99 -8.16 -5.22
C LYS A 266 -8.39 -9.54 -5.48
N HIS A 267 -8.42 -10.45 -4.55
CA HIS A 267 -7.90 -11.81 -4.75
C HIS A 267 -8.65 -12.60 -5.84
N SER A 268 -9.84 -12.17 -6.25
CA SER A 268 -10.63 -12.77 -7.34
C SER A 268 -10.34 -12.19 -8.72
N ILE A 269 -9.56 -11.10 -8.80
CA ILE A 269 -9.30 -10.35 -10.04
C ILE A 269 -7.86 -10.60 -10.50
N PRO A 270 -7.63 -11.13 -11.72
CA PRO A 270 -6.29 -11.25 -12.29
C PRO A 270 -5.62 -9.89 -12.55
N GLY A 271 -4.29 -9.85 -12.44
CA GLY A 271 -3.47 -8.67 -12.72
C GLY A 271 -3.27 -7.77 -11.51
N ASP A 272 -2.53 -6.69 -11.68
CA ASP A 272 -2.08 -5.83 -10.60
C ASP A 272 -3.17 -4.85 -10.11
N PHE A 273 -3.96 -4.31 -11.03
CA PHE A 273 -4.99 -3.34 -10.70
C PHE A 273 -6.20 -3.96 -10.00
N ASN A 274 -6.67 -3.31 -8.96
CA ASN A 274 -7.95 -3.63 -8.36
C ASN A 274 -9.06 -2.90 -9.14
N LEU A 275 -9.93 -3.67 -9.78
CA LEU A 275 -10.99 -3.17 -10.68
C LEU A 275 -12.39 -3.38 -10.09
N ILE A 276 -12.48 -3.59 -8.79
CA ILE A 276 -13.78 -3.68 -8.09
C ILE A 276 -14.46 -2.32 -8.01
N SER A 277 -15.78 -2.32 -7.97
CA SER A 277 -16.56 -1.13 -7.65
C SER A 277 -16.74 -0.96 -6.13
N ARG A 278 -17.12 0.23 -5.72
CA ARG A 278 -17.46 0.51 -4.32
C ARG A 278 -18.69 -0.30 -3.89
N GLU A 279 -19.65 -0.45 -4.77
CA GLU A 279 -20.88 -1.21 -4.55
C GLU A 279 -20.59 -2.68 -4.24
N GLU A 280 -19.65 -3.32 -4.94
CA GLU A 280 -19.22 -4.70 -4.65
C GLU A 280 -18.63 -4.82 -3.24
N VAL A 281 -17.85 -3.84 -2.79
CA VAL A 281 -17.31 -3.82 -1.42
C VAL A 281 -18.43 -3.69 -0.40
N GLU A 282 -19.39 -2.78 -0.61
CA GLU A 282 -20.53 -2.58 0.30
C GLU A 282 -21.44 -3.82 0.35
N GLN A 283 -21.66 -4.51 -0.78
CA GLN A 283 -22.40 -5.77 -0.82
C GLN A 283 -21.73 -6.86 0.01
N LEU A 284 -20.41 -7.03 -0.13
CA LEU A 284 -19.66 -7.99 0.69
C LEU A 284 -19.75 -7.65 2.18
N LEU A 285 -19.68 -6.37 2.54
CA LEU A 285 -19.84 -5.91 3.94
C LEU A 285 -21.24 -6.16 4.48
N ALA A 286 -22.26 -6.03 3.65
CA ALA A 286 -23.65 -6.34 4.01
C ALA A 286 -23.92 -7.84 4.20
N GLY A 287 -22.95 -8.70 3.86
CA GLY A 287 -23.02 -10.15 4.04
C GLY A 287 -23.41 -10.92 2.78
N ASP A 288 -23.55 -10.27 1.65
CA ASP A 288 -23.76 -10.96 0.35
C ASP A 288 -22.44 -11.50 -0.16
N ALA A 289 -22.10 -12.69 0.30
CA ALA A 289 -20.95 -13.48 -0.18
C ALA A 289 -21.40 -14.67 -1.06
N SER A 290 -22.64 -14.61 -1.58
CA SER A 290 -23.27 -15.73 -2.28
C SER A 290 -22.63 -16.06 -3.62
N GLY A 291 -21.97 -15.06 -4.27
CA GLY A 291 -21.41 -15.21 -5.62
C GLY A 291 -22.47 -15.48 -6.70
N HIS A 292 -23.75 -15.17 -6.43
CA HIS A 292 -24.81 -15.32 -7.42
C HIS A 292 -24.61 -14.37 -8.59
N VAL A 293 -25.00 -14.85 -9.79
CA VAL A 293 -24.96 -14.05 -11.01
C VAL A 293 -25.89 -12.84 -10.85
N GLN A 294 -25.33 -11.65 -10.88
CA GLN A 294 -26.09 -10.40 -10.98
C GLN A 294 -26.48 -10.17 -12.44
N ARG A 295 -27.77 -9.93 -12.69
CA ARG A 295 -28.34 -9.70 -14.04
C ARG A 295 -28.94 -8.31 -14.12
#